data_31f8d7cc0a98e40b0cff1a3523d139ec
#
_entry.id   31f8d7cc0a98e40b0cff1a3523d139ec
#
_cell.length_a   1.000
_cell.length_b   1.000
_cell.length_c   1.000
_cell.angle_alpha   90.00
_cell.angle_beta   90.00
_cell.angle_gamma   90.00
#
_symmetry.space_group_name_H-M   'P 1'
#
loop_
_entity.id
_entity.type
_entity.pdbx_description
1 polymer ?
#
loop_
_entity_poly.entity_id
_entity_poly.type
_entity_poly.pdbx_seq_one_letter_code
_entity_poly.pdbx_strand_id
1 'polypeptide(L)'
;MDTLAGLWAPIVASAVLVFVASSLIWNVLGAHKWHVKGLPDEPGAREALDKQRLAAESLGAWFAYLLFVSYVVAFVCGQTLSRGTPYMVVFRVAGAVALAAYSFGQIPTAIWWGRPWKSALKEFGDGVVYALLTAGCFGWLWPE
;
A
#
# COMPACT_ATOMS: atom_id res chain seq x y z
N MET A 1 5.37 -13.74 22.82
CA MET A 1 6.16 -12.73 22.09
C MET A 1 6.90 -13.29 20.88
N ASP A 2 6.95 -14.61 20.71
CA ASP A 2 7.71 -15.26 19.62
C ASP A 2 7.01 -15.30 18.25
N THR A 3 5.73 -14.96 18.22
CA THR A 3 4.94 -14.97 16.95
C THR A 3 5.35 -13.86 15.98
N LEU A 4 5.65 -12.67 16.45
CA LEU A 4 6.06 -11.55 15.57
C LEU A 4 7.48 -11.75 15.01
N ALA A 5 8.39 -12.36 15.79
CA ALA A 5 9.74 -12.66 15.30
C ALA A 5 9.73 -13.67 14.12
N GLY A 6 8.71 -14.55 14.04
CA GLY A 6 8.53 -15.47 12.90
C GLY A 6 7.87 -14.84 11.67
N LEU A 7 7.31 -13.62 11.79
CA LEU A 7 6.57 -12.97 10.71
C LEU A 7 7.37 -11.91 9.93
N TRP A 8 8.69 -11.80 10.17
CA TRP A 8 9.54 -10.85 9.44
C TRP A 8 9.54 -11.10 7.92
N ALA A 9 9.50 -12.38 7.51
CA ALA A 9 9.53 -12.76 6.10
C ALA A 9 8.28 -12.26 5.34
N PRO A 10 7.04 -12.55 5.77
CA PRO A 10 5.86 -11.98 5.12
C PRO A 10 5.79 -10.45 5.20
N ILE A 11 6.29 -9.81 6.28
CA ILE A 11 6.34 -8.35 6.39
C ILE A 11 7.21 -7.75 5.29
N VAL A 12 8.44 -8.21 5.16
CA VAL A 12 9.38 -7.67 4.17
C VAL A 12 8.94 -8.04 2.75
N ALA A 13 8.56 -9.29 2.51
CA ALA A 13 8.15 -9.77 1.20
C ALA A 13 6.91 -9.00 0.68
N SER A 14 5.89 -8.79 1.52
CA SER A 14 4.70 -8.03 1.11
C SER A 14 5.02 -6.56 0.84
N ALA A 15 5.84 -5.91 1.68
CA ALA A 15 6.24 -4.53 1.47
C ALA A 15 7.02 -4.34 0.16
N VAL A 16 7.98 -5.22 -0.14
CA VAL A 16 8.74 -5.19 -1.40
C VAL A 16 7.83 -5.44 -2.60
N LEU A 17 6.97 -6.46 -2.52
CA LEU A 17 6.08 -6.80 -3.63
C LEU A 17 5.11 -5.65 -3.94
N VAL A 18 4.49 -5.06 -2.92
CA VAL A 18 3.59 -3.91 -3.08
C VAL A 18 4.35 -2.68 -3.59
N PHE A 19 5.58 -2.45 -3.14
CA PHE A 19 6.43 -1.36 -3.62
C PHE A 19 6.71 -1.49 -5.12
N VAL A 20 7.09 -2.68 -5.58
CA VAL A 20 7.31 -2.94 -7.00
C VAL A 20 6.02 -2.79 -7.80
N ALA A 21 4.91 -3.38 -7.33
CA ALA A 21 3.61 -3.28 -8.00
C ALA A 21 3.13 -1.83 -8.09
N SER A 22 3.23 -1.06 -7.02
CA SER A 22 2.85 0.36 -7.03
C SER A 22 3.71 1.17 -7.99
N SER A 23 5.02 0.92 -8.02
CA SER A 23 5.93 1.58 -8.95
C SER A 23 5.59 1.27 -10.42
N LEU A 24 5.20 0.03 -10.72
CA LEU A 24 4.76 -0.36 -12.07
C LEU A 24 3.43 0.30 -12.44
N ILE A 25 2.44 0.31 -11.55
CA ILE A 25 1.13 0.93 -11.80
C ILE A 25 1.30 2.43 -12.08
N TRP A 26 2.09 3.14 -11.27
CA TRP A 26 2.25 4.59 -11.39
C TRP A 26 3.14 5.00 -12.56
N ASN A 27 4.24 4.30 -12.81
CA ASN A 27 5.22 4.69 -13.83
C ASN A 27 4.95 4.08 -15.21
N VAL A 28 4.59 2.78 -15.28
CA VAL A 28 4.47 2.05 -16.55
C VAL A 28 3.08 2.19 -17.15
N LEU A 29 2.04 1.97 -16.35
CA LEU A 29 0.66 2.05 -16.85
C LEU A 29 0.19 3.48 -17.11
N GLY A 30 0.92 4.50 -16.63
CA GLY A 30 0.60 5.91 -16.86
C GLY A 30 -0.82 6.30 -16.43
N ALA A 31 -1.42 5.42 -15.63
CA ALA A 31 -2.83 5.45 -15.28
C ALA A 31 -3.24 6.75 -14.55
N HIS A 32 -2.27 7.46 -13.95
CA HIS A 32 -2.51 8.69 -13.19
C HIS A 32 -2.12 9.99 -13.92
N LYS A 33 -1.56 9.92 -15.13
CA LYS A 33 -1.12 11.12 -15.89
C LYS A 33 -2.25 12.10 -16.23
N TRP A 34 -3.50 11.67 -16.26
CA TRP A 34 -4.66 12.48 -16.65
C TRP A 34 -5.29 13.29 -15.51
N HIS A 35 -4.87 13.09 -14.27
CA HIS A 35 -5.50 13.70 -13.09
C HIS A 35 -4.71 14.86 -12.49
N VAL A 36 -3.48 15.06 -12.90
CA VAL A 36 -2.68 16.22 -12.50
C VAL A 36 -2.94 17.33 -13.51
N LYS A 37 -3.96 18.14 -13.26
CA LYS A 37 -4.05 19.46 -13.93
C LYS A 37 -2.84 20.25 -13.46
N GLY A 38 -1.97 20.61 -14.40
CA GLY A 38 -0.81 21.45 -14.10
C GLY A 38 -1.22 22.73 -13.39
N LEU A 39 -0.40 23.19 -12.45
CA LEU A 39 -0.54 24.51 -11.86
C LEU A 39 -0.44 25.57 -12.96
N PRO A 40 -1.14 26.71 -12.84
CA PRO A 40 -1.10 27.79 -13.84
C PRO A 40 0.31 28.31 -14.13
N ASP A 41 1.25 28.14 -13.22
CA ASP A 41 2.67 28.49 -13.36
C ASP A 41 3.57 27.27 -13.09
N GLU A 42 3.51 26.31 -14.00
CA GLU A 42 4.33 25.07 -13.93
C GLU A 42 5.85 25.31 -13.98
N PRO A 43 6.39 26.28 -14.75
CA PRO A 43 7.83 26.53 -14.80
C PRO A 43 8.42 27.03 -13.47
N GLY A 44 7.77 27.98 -12.82
CA GLY A 44 8.24 28.53 -11.53
C GLY A 44 8.11 27.54 -10.37
N ALA A 45 7.04 26.74 -10.35
CA ALA A 45 6.88 25.68 -9.35
C ALA A 45 7.88 24.53 -9.55
N ARG A 46 8.32 24.29 -10.77
CA ARG A 46 9.32 23.26 -11.10
C ARG A 46 10.73 23.63 -10.67
N GLU A 47 11.09 24.90 -10.71
CA GLU A 47 12.38 25.43 -10.25
C GLU A 47 12.48 25.45 -8.71
N ALA A 48 11.36 25.71 -8.03
CA ALA A 48 11.29 25.73 -6.56
C ALA A 48 11.33 24.33 -5.91
N LEU A 49 11.05 23.28 -6.66
CA LEU A 49 11.01 21.90 -6.20
C LEU A 49 12.18 21.12 -6.81
N ASP A 50 13.21 20.86 -6.02
CA ASP A 50 14.28 19.93 -6.41
C ASP A 50 13.68 18.51 -6.60
N LYS A 51 13.24 18.24 -7.85
CA LYS A 51 12.44 17.08 -8.21
C LYS A 51 13.07 15.74 -7.83
N GLN A 52 14.39 15.66 -7.86
CA GLN A 52 15.10 14.41 -7.54
C GLN A 52 15.09 14.12 -6.04
N ARG A 53 15.27 15.16 -5.23
CA ARG A 53 15.27 15.02 -3.78
C ARG A 53 13.89 14.66 -3.24
N LEU A 54 12.84 15.37 -3.69
CA LEU A 54 11.46 15.08 -3.32
C LEU A 54 11.00 13.69 -3.77
N ALA A 55 11.41 13.24 -4.97
CA ALA A 55 11.07 11.91 -5.45
C ALA A 55 11.73 10.82 -4.60
N ALA A 56 13.00 10.97 -4.23
CA ALA A 56 13.70 10.00 -3.39
C ALA A 56 13.13 9.96 -1.96
N GLU A 57 12.86 11.14 -1.37
CA GLU A 57 12.23 11.24 -0.05
C GLU A 57 10.81 10.64 -0.06
N SER A 58 10.03 10.90 -1.11
CA SER A 58 8.68 10.33 -1.26
C SER A 58 8.68 8.82 -1.43
N LEU A 59 9.63 8.26 -2.19
CA LEU A 59 9.78 6.81 -2.36
C LEU A 59 10.19 6.14 -1.05
N GLY A 60 11.13 6.76 -0.30
CA GLY A 60 11.54 6.27 1.02
C GLY A 60 10.39 6.27 2.03
N ALA A 61 9.63 7.38 2.09
CA ALA A 61 8.45 7.49 2.94
C ALA A 61 7.36 6.48 2.54
N TRP A 62 7.14 6.29 1.23
CA TRP A 62 6.22 5.29 0.73
C TRP A 62 6.62 3.88 1.15
N PHE A 63 7.88 3.49 0.99
CA PHE A 63 8.36 2.18 1.42
C PHE A 63 8.23 1.98 2.93
N ALA A 64 8.56 3.00 3.73
CA ALA A 64 8.36 2.98 5.18
C ALA A 64 6.89 2.77 5.56
N TYR A 65 5.97 3.44 4.85
CA TYR A 65 4.52 3.23 5.02
C TYR A 65 4.11 1.78 4.71
N LEU A 66 4.62 1.20 3.62
CA LEU A 66 4.34 -0.21 3.26
C LEU A 66 4.83 -1.18 4.34
N LEU A 67 6.03 -0.96 4.89
CA LEU A 67 6.55 -1.75 6.01
C LEU A 67 5.67 -1.61 7.25
N PHE A 68 5.21 -0.40 7.55
CA PHE A 68 4.33 -0.15 8.69
C PHE A 68 2.98 -0.85 8.52
N VAL A 69 2.34 -0.77 7.35
CA VAL A 69 1.09 -1.50 7.06
C VAL A 69 1.30 -2.99 7.18
N SER A 70 2.37 -3.54 6.60
CA SER A 70 2.69 -4.97 6.69
C SER A 70 2.93 -5.42 8.13
N TYR A 71 3.56 -4.57 8.95
CA TYR A 71 3.72 -4.81 10.39
C TYR A 71 2.37 -4.86 11.12
N VAL A 72 1.45 -3.93 10.83
CA VAL A 72 0.10 -3.92 11.42
C VAL A 72 -0.68 -5.17 11.01
N VAL A 73 -0.59 -5.59 9.74
CA VAL A 73 -1.17 -6.85 9.27
C VAL A 73 -0.61 -8.04 10.04
N ALA A 74 0.73 -8.11 10.20
CA ALA A 74 1.39 -9.17 10.95
C ALA A 74 0.96 -9.19 12.42
N PHE A 75 0.84 -8.00 13.04
CA PHE A 75 0.38 -7.86 14.41
C PHE A 75 -1.03 -8.41 14.60
N VAL A 76 -1.98 -7.99 13.75
CA VAL A 76 -3.37 -8.45 13.83
C VAL A 76 -3.48 -9.94 13.58
N CYS A 77 -2.84 -10.44 12.52
CA CYS A 77 -2.82 -11.88 12.21
C CYS A 77 -2.18 -12.68 13.34
N GLY A 78 -1.05 -12.22 13.91
CA GLY A 78 -0.38 -12.88 15.01
C GLY A 78 -1.17 -12.92 16.33
N GLN A 79 -2.13 -11.99 16.51
CA GLN A 79 -3.03 -12.00 17.67
C GLN A 79 -4.28 -12.85 17.47
N THR A 80 -4.67 -13.08 16.22
CA THR A 80 -5.95 -13.71 15.89
C THR A 80 -5.81 -15.13 15.33
N LEU A 81 -4.65 -15.48 14.79
CA LEU A 81 -4.41 -16.73 14.10
C LEU A 81 -3.29 -17.53 14.77
N SER A 82 -3.45 -18.85 14.86
CA SER A 82 -2.42 -19.77 15.33
C SER A 82 -1.47 -20.18 14.20
N ARG A 83 -0.32 -20.74 14.53
CA ARG A 83 0.57 -21.40 13.58
C ARG A 83 -0.16 -22.55 12.89
N GLY A 84 0.16 -22.83 11.65
CA GLY A 84 -0.51 -23.86 10.86
C GLY A 84 -1.93 -23.48 10.40
N THR A 85 -2.35 -22.22 10.58
CA THR A 85 -3.65 -21.76 10.05
C THR A 85 -3.67 -21.89 8.54
N PRO A 86 -4.76 -22.48 7.94
CA PRO A 86 -4.87 -22.66 6.50
C PRO A 86 -4.75 -21.34 5.72
N TYR A 87 -4.09 -21.41 4.55
CA TYR A 87 -3.85 -20.27 3.64
C TYR A 87 -5.03 -19.32 3.50
N MET A 88 -6.23 -19.86 3.20
CA MET A 88 -7.41 -19.03 2.92
C MET A 88 -7.90 -18.25 4.14
N VAL A 89 -7.66 -18.74 5.34
CA VAL A 89 -8.03 -18.03 6.57
C VAL A 89 -7.07 -16.85 6.79
N VAL A 90 -5.76 -17.11 6.67
CA VAL A 90 -4.74 -16.06 6.75
C VAL A 90 -4.98 -15.01 5.66
N PHE A 91 -5.20 -15.43 4.42
CA PHE A 91 -5.49 -14.55 3.28
C PHE A 91 -6.66 -13.60 3.55
N ARG A 92 -7.75 -14.10 4.11
CA ARG A 92 -8.94 -13.29 4.42
C ARG A 92 -8.67 -12.26 5.50
N VAL A 93 -8.02 -12.66 6.59
CA VAL A 93 -7.73 -11.76 7.71
C VAL A 93 -6.71 -10.71 7.29
N ALA A 94 -5.58 -11.13 6.73
CA ALA A 94 -4.54 -10.23 6.25
C ALA A 94 -5.08 -9.28 5.16
N GLY A 95 -5.87 -9.81 4.23
CA GLY A 95 -6.49 -9.03 3.16
C GLY A 95 -7.48 -7.99 3.65
N ALA A 96 -8.31 -8.31 4.64
CA ALA A 96 -9.24 -7.35 5.23
C ALA A 96 -8.51 -6.18 5.89
N VAL A 97 -7.46 -6.45 6.66
CA VAL A 97 -6.65 -5.42 7.32
C VAL A 97 -5.91 -4.56 6.28
N ALA A 98 -5.26 -5.19 5.30
CA ALA A 98 -4.56 -4.50 4.24
C ALA A 98 -5.50 -3.65 3.37
N LEU A 99 -6.70 -4.15 3.05
CA LEU A 99 -7.71 -3.42 2.31
C LEU A 99 -8.16 -2.15 3.06
N ALA A 100 -8.40 -2.25 4.35
CA ALA A 100 -8.74 -1.09 5.17
C ALA A 100 -7.61 -0.05 5.16
N ALA A 101 -6.35 -0.48 5.27
CA ALA A 101 -5.20 0.40 5.29
C ALA A 101 -4.94 1.10 3.94
N TYR A 102 -5.04 0.38 2.81
CA TYR A 102 -4.67 0.92 1.51
C TYR A 102 -5.82 1.63 0.78
N SER A 103 -7.07 1.22 1.00
CA SER A 103 -8.19 1.69 0.18
C SER A 103 -9.14 2.64 0.87
N PHE A 104 -9.47 2.43 2.15
CA PHE A 104 -10.58 3.13 2.78
C PHE A 104 -10.32 4.63 3.00
N GLY A 105 -9.07 5.06 3.15
CA GLY A 105 -8.70 6.46 3.28
C GLY A 105 -9.09 7.33 2.08
N GLN A 106 -9.28 6.74 0.90
CA GLN A 106 -9.64 7.47 -0.32
C GLN A 106 -11.08 7.98 -0.32
N ILE A 107 -11.99 7.28 0.36
CA ILE A 107 -13.41 7.63 0.42
C ILE A 107 -13.63 8.92 1.23
N PRO A 108 -13.14 9.05 2.49
CA PRO A 108 -13.23 10.30 3.24
C PRO A 108 -12.61 11.50 2.52
N THR A 109 -11.49 11.31 1.82
CA THR A 109 -10.84 12.40 1.09
C THR A 109 -11.72 12.91 -0.07
N ALA A 110 -12.46 12.05 -0.74
CA ALA A 110 -13.42 12.47 -1.75
C ALA A 110 -14.61 13.23 -1.15
N ILE A 111 -15.11 12.76 0.00
CA ILE A 111 -16.28 13.36 0.67
C ILE A 111 -15.96 14.74 1.24
N TRP A 112 -14.88 14.86 2.03
CA TRP A 112 -14.59 16.06 2.81
C TRP A 112 -13.78 17.12 2.07
N TRP A 113 -12.88 16.70 1.16
CA TRP A 113 -12.02 17.64 0.42
C TRP A 113 -12.42 17.80 -1.06
N GLY A 114 -13.58 17.25 -1.45
CA GLY A 114 -14.10 17.43 -2.81
C GLY A 114 -13.20 16.85 -3.91
N ARG A 115 -12.37 15.84 -3.59
CA ARG A 115 -11.56 15.16 -4.61
C ARG A 115 -12.47 14.50 -5.65
N PRO A 116 -12.10 14.53 -6.95
CA PRO A 116 -12.89 13.87 -7.98
C PRO A 116 -13.09 12.38 -7.68
N TRP A 117 -14.34 11.92 -7.67
CA TRP A 117 -14.70 10.52 -7.40
C TRP A 117 -13.98 9.54 -8.32
N LYS A 118 -13.74 9.92 -9.58
CA LYS A 118 -12.98 9.09 -10.54
C LYS A 118 -11.56 8.80 -10.04
N SER A 119 -10.89 9.79 -9.46
CA SER A 119 -9.54 9.60 -8.87
C SER A 119 -9.60 8.73 -7.62
N ALA A 120 -10.53 9.02 -6.71
CA ALA A 120 -10.70 8.27 -5.47
C ALA A 120 -11.00 6.78 -5.72
N LEU A 121 -11.89 6.48 -6.67
CA LEU A 121 -12.23 5.10 -7.05
C LEU A 121 -11.04 4.36 -7.69
N LYS A 122 -10.22 5.05 -8.47
CA LYS A 122 -9.04 4.46 -9.07
C LYS A 122 -7.98 4.14 -8.00
N GLU A 123 -7.67 5.09 -7.14
CA GLU A 123 -6.75 4.87 -6.01
C GLU A 123 -7.29 3.79 -5.05
N PHE A 124 -8.60 3.70 -4.87
CA PHE A 124 -9.24 2.60 -4.14
C PHE A 124 -8.95 1.25 -4.83
N GLY A 125 -9.08 1.19 -6.16
CA GLY A 125 -8.77 -0.02 -6.95
C GLY A 125 -7.30 -0.44 -6.83
N ASP A 126 -6.37 0.53 -6.88
CA ASP A 126 -4.95 0.25 -6.65
C ASP A 126 -4.71 -0.34 -5.25
N GLY A 127 -5.39 0.22 -4.24
CA GLY A 127 -5.34 -0.30 -2.87
C GLY A 127 -5.88 -1.72 -2.74
N VAL A 128 -6.89 -2.10 -3.53
CA VAL A 128 -7.37 -3.50 -3.60
C VAL A 128 -6.27 -4.43 -4.12
N VAL A 129 -5.56 -4.02 -5.17
CA VAL A 129 -4.43 -4.81 -5.71
C VAL A 129 -3.34 -4.98 -4.64
N TYR A 130 -2.97 -3.91 -3.94
CA TYR A 130 -1.97 -3.97 -2.87
C TYR A 130 -2.40 -4.88 -1.72
N ALA A 131 -3.69 -4.84 -1.35
CA ALA A 131 -4.25 -5.71 -0.32
C ALA A 131 -4.21 -7.19 -0.71
N LEU A 132 -4.53 -7.52 -1.97
CA LEU A 132 -4.45 -8.89 -2.48
C LEU A 132 -3.02 -9.42 -2.50
N LEU A 133 -2.05 -8.60 -2.90
CA LEU A 133 -0.63 -8.97 -2.88
C LEU A 133 -0.13 -9.21 -1.46
N THR A 134 -0.48 -8.32 -0.53
CA THR A 134 -0.15 -8.48 0.89
C THR A 134 -0.77 -9.75 1.45
N ALA A 135 -2.07 -9.97 1.21
CA ALA A 135 -2.78 -11.16 1.67
C ALA A 135 -2.16 -12.46 1.14
N GLY A 136 -1.78 -12.48 -0.14
CA GLY A 136 -1.11 -13.60 -0.78
C GLY A 136 0.24 -13.92 -0.13
N CYS A 137 1.07 -12.89 0.11
CA CYS A 137 2.35 -13.06 0.80
C CYS A 137 2.17 -13.63 2.20
N PHE A 138 1.25 -13.08 2.98
CA PHE A 138 1.00 -13.55 4.34
C PHE A 138 0.45 -14.98 4.36
N GLY A 139 -0.48 -15.31 3.45
CA GLY A 139 -1.02 -16.65 3.35
C GLY A 139 0.04 -17.69 2.97
N TRP A 140 0.97 -17.32 2.08
CA TRP A 140 2.00 -18.26 1.58
C TRP A 140 3.20 -18.40 2.52
N LEU A 141 3.56 -17.34 3.24
CA LEU A 141 4.68 -17.33 4.17
C LEU A 141 4.24 -17.47 5.63
N TRP A 142 3.00 -17.92 5.87
CA TRP A 142 2.50 -18.12 7.21
C TRP A 142 3.24 -19.27 7.89
N PRO A 143 3.73 -19.10 9.15
CA PRO A 143 4.45 -20.14 9.86
C PRO A 143 3.59 -21.38 10.12
N GLU A 144 4.16 -22.57 9.89
CA GLU A 144 3.58 -23.87 10.23
C GLU A 144 3.58 -24.13 11.76
#